data_b0a86ed5831490422949e9aad3893ce3
#
_entry.id   b0a86ed5831490422949e9aad3893ce3
#
_cell.length_a   1.000
_cell.length_b   1.000
_cell.length_c   1.000
_cell.angle_alpha   90.00
_cell.angle_beta   90.00
_cell.angle_gamma   90.00
#
_symmetry.space_group_name_H-M   'P 1'
#
loop_
_entity.id
_entity.type
_entity.pdbx_description
1 polymer ?
#
loop_
_entity_poly.entity_id
_entity_poly.type
_entity_poly.pdbx_seq_one_letter_code
_entity_poly.pdbx_strand_id
1 'polypeptide(L)'
;EDYNKDRVLGANAFILSMPGVPCVFYPHWAKYKDAIGKMVLARKAAGVHSESKVTDEAGNGYYKSTIIGKRGSIRLLLGPNSGFNTTPQGYKLAYKGGNFAMYYTTTESEVPVLSITSSTIYKTDTFVVEMNAIALSGNPTIYYTTDGSDPIASATKKTYTTAFTINGTVTVKAYAELNGVKSAVQEATYTYQEPQKTPLTVKFLPPTTWETVYLYAWEGASLGAWPGMEWKTKDSDGWL
;
A
#
# COMPACT_ATOMS: atom_id res chain seq x y z
N GLU A 1 6.25 -11.36 -20.90
CA GLU A 1 6.55 -9.92 -20.86
C GLU A 1 5.24 -9.14 -20.99
N ASP A 2 5.02 -8.20 -20.10
CA ASP A 2 3.80 -7.39 -20.11
C ASP A 2 3.92 -6.32 -21.20
N TYR A 3 3.52 -6.66 -22.42
CA TYR A 3 3.57 -5.80 -23.60
C TYR A 3 2.94 -4.41 -23.36
N ASN A 4 2.01 -4.30 -22.41
CA ASN A 4 1.33 -3.06 -22.07
C ASN A 4 2.06 -2.23 -21.01
N LYS A 5 3.04 -2.79 -20.29
CA LYS A 5 3.73 -2.10 -19.19
C LYS A 5 4.34 -0.77 -19.61
N ASP A 6 5.12 -0.76 -20.67
CA ASP A 6 5.78 0.46 -21.15
C ASP A 6 4.80 1.53 -21.63
N ARG A 7 3.71 1.12 -22.27
CA ARG A 7 2.65 2.06 -22.70
C ARG A 7 1.93 2.66 -21.51
N VAL A 8 1.56 1.84 -20.53
CA VAL A 8 0.90 2.28 -19.29
C VAL A 8 1.81 3.22 -18.51
N LEU A 9 3.07 2.86 -18.31
CA LEU A 9 4.01 3.69 -17.57
C LEU A 9 4.40 4.96 -18.32
N GLY A 10 4.56 4.90 -19.66
CA GLY A 10 4.79 6.07 -20.50
C GLY A 10 3.63 7.06 -20.46
N ALA A 11 2.38 6.58 -20.48
CA ALA A 11 1.19 7.41 -20.32
C ALA A 11 1.13 8.06 -18.92
N ASN A 12 1.45 7.31 -17.86
CA ASN A 12 1.55 7.87 -16.50
C ASN A 12 2.69 8.91 -16.41
N ALA A 13 3.84 8.66 -17.03
CA ALA A 13 4.94 9.61 -17.09
C ALA A 13 4.50 10.93 -17.78
N PHE A 14 3.72 10.83 -18.86
CA PHE A 14 3.16 12.00 -19.53
C PHE A 14 2.22 12.78 -18.61
N ILE A 15 1.19 12.13 -18.06
CA ILE A 15 0.20 12.77 -17.18
C ILE A 15 0.88 13.41 -15.96
N LEU A 16 1.81 12.68 -15.34
CA LEU A 16 2.51 13.14 -14.14
C LEU A 16 3.54 14.25 -14.41
N SER A 17 4.00 14.42 -15.64
CA SER A 17 4.90 15.54 -15.98
C SER A 17 4.15 16.82 -16.34
N MET A 18 2.92 16.75 -16.86
CA MET A 18 2.17 17.91 -17.36
C MET A 18 1.61 18.80 -16.22
N PRO A 19 1.36 20.11 -16.49
CA PRO A 19 0.66 21.00 -15.57
C PRO A 19 -0.74 20.50 -15.23
N GLY A 20 -1.31 21.01 -14.13
CA GLY A 20 -2.65 20.64 -13.65
C GLY A 20 -2.63 19.64 -12.52
N VAL A 21 -3.78 19.05 -12.22
CA VAL A 21 -3.95 18.01 -11.19
C VAL A 21 -3.99 16.65 -11.89
N PRO A 22 -2.91 15.85 -11.81
CA PRO A 22 -2.89 14.56 -12.47
C PRO A 22 -3.80 13.56 -11.74
N CYS A 23 -4.44 12.68 -12.52
CA CYS A 23 -5.18 11.55 -11.99
C CYS A 23 -4.45 10.26 -12.35
N VAL A 24 -4.19 9.42 -11.34
CA VAL A 24 -3.59 8.09 -11.51
C VAL A 24 -4.69 7.04 -11.37
N PHE A 25 -4.84 6.22 -12.40
CA PHE A 25 -5.81 5.12 -12.37
C PHE A 25 -5.38 4.06 -11.34
N TYR A 26 -6.27 3.72 -10.40
CA TYR A 26 -5.94 2.86 -9.26
C TYR A 26 -5.33 1.49 -9.65
N PRO A 27 -5.84 0.74 -10.66
CA PRO A 27 -5.21 -0.50 -11.10
C PRO A 27 -3.77 -0.34 -11.59
N HIS A 28 -3.43 0.79 -12.25
CA HIS A 28 -2.04 1.10 -12.62
C HIS A 28 -1.16 1.34 -11.39
N TRP A 29 -1.69 2.09 -10.42
CA TRP A 29 -1.01 2.32 -9.13
C TRP A 29 -0.76 1.01 -8.40
N ALA A 30 -1.78 0.16 -8.26
CA ALA A 30 -1.67 -1.12 -7.55
C ALA A 30 -0.61 -2.04 -8.17
N LYS A 31 -0.55 -2.08 -9.52
CA LYS A 31 0.39 -2.94 -10.26
C LYS A 31 1.81 -2.39 -10.37
N TYR A 32 1.97 -1.07 -10.48
CA TYR A 32 3.24 -0.41 -10.77
C TYR A 32 3.60 0.66 -9.74
N LYS A 33 3.29 0.41 -8.48
CA LYS A 33 3.38 1.36 -7.37
C LYS A 33 4.74 2.07 -7.28
N ASP A 34 5.85 1.34 -7.40
CA ASP A 34 7.19 1.91 -7.28
C ASP A 34 7.53 2.83 -8.46
N ALA A 35 7.21 2.41 -9.69
CA ALA A 35 7.48 3.21 -10.88
C ALA A 35 6.66 4.51 -10.87
N ILE A 36 5.36 4.41 -10.65
CA ILE A 36 4.45 5.56 -10.59
C ILE A 36 4.81 6.44 -9.39
N GLY A 37 5.13 5.84 -8.25
CA GLY A 37 5.56 6.55 -7.05
C GLY A 37 6.80 7.42 -7.27
N LYS A 38 7.83 6.90 -7.96
CA LYS A 38 9.02 7.69 -8.34
C LYS A 38 8.66 8.87 -9.24
N MET A 39 7.77 8.67 -10.21
CA MET A 39 7.31 9.77 -11.09
C MET A 39 6.51 10.83 -10.32
N VAL A 40 5.66 10.43 -9.37
CA VAL A 40 4.96 11.35 -8.46
C VAL A 40 5.94 12.13 -7.59
N LEU A 41 6.97 11.47 -7.03
CA LEU A 41 7.99 12.13 -6.23
C LEU A 41 8.80 13.13 -7.04
N ALA A 42 9.18 12.80 -8.29
CA ALA A 42 9.88 13.71 -9.19
C ALA A 42 9.05 14.97 -9.49
N ARG A 43 7.75 14.79 -9.79
CA ARG A 43 6.80 15.90 -9.96
C ARG A 43 6.76 16.79 -8.72
N LYS A 44 6.62 16.19 -7.54
CA LYS A 44 6.60 16.91 -6.27
C LYS A 44 7.92 17.64 -6.01
N ALA A 45 9.06 16.99 -6.23
CA ALA A 45 10.39 17.56 -6.05
C ALA A 45 10.63 18.78 -6.97
N ALA A 46 10.30 18.66 -8.25
CA ALA A 46 10.38 19.76 -9.21
C ALA A 46 9.35 20.88 -8.93
N GLY A 47 8.29 20.58 -8.18
CA GLY A 47 7.25 21.56 -7.86
C GLY A 47 6.35 21.92 -9.05
N VAL A 48 6.03 20.96 -9.89
CA VAL A 48 5.11 21.14 -11.03
C VAL A 48 3.69 21.43 -10.52
N HIS A 49 3.03 22.43 -11.09
CA HIS A 49 1.70 22.91 -10.68
C HIS A 49 0.87 23.31 -11.91
N SER A 50 -0.36 23.82 -11.71
CA SER A 50 -1.30 24.13 -12.79
C SER A 50 -0.78 25.18 -13.79
N GLU A 51 0.04 26.10 -13.32
CA GLU A 51 0.58 27.22 -14.14
C GLU A 51 2.02 26.97 -14.60
N SER A 52 2.53 25.74 -14.43
CA SER A 52 3.86 25.38 -14.91
C SER A 52 3.98 25.57 -16.43
N LYS A 53 5.08 26.20 -16.85
CA LYS A 53 5.34 26.39 -18.28
C LYS A 53 5.83 25.08 -18.90
N VAL A 54 5.34 24.80 -20.10
CA VAL A 54 5.75 23.65 -20.91
C VAL A 54 6.42 24.16 -22.18
N THR A 55 7.55 23.57 -22.50
CA THR A 55 8.17 23.66 -23.83
C THR A 55 8.27 22.25 -24.37
N ASP A 56 7.75 21.99 -25.53
CA ASP A 56 7.71 20.65 -26.12
C ASP A 56 8.03 20.64 -27.59
N GLU A 57 8.45 19.49 -28.10
CA GLU A 57 8.65 19.18 -29.48
C GLU A 57 8.21 17.74 -29.78
N ALA A 58 7.63 17.52 -30.94
CA ALA A 58 7.23 16.21 -31.43
C ALA A 58 7.68 15.99 -32.85
N GLY A 59 7.97 14.73 -33.17
CA GLY A 59 8.39 14.33 -34.50
C GLY A 59 8.17 12.84 -34.75
N ASN A 60 8.76 12.32 -35.81
CA ASN A 60 8.60 10.91 -36.13
C ASN A 60 9.21 10.01 -35.03
N GLY A 61 8.32 9.36 -34.29
CA GLY A 61 8.69 8.41 -33.21
C GLY A 61 9.22 9.06 -31.93
N TYR A 62 8.93 10.35 -31.69
CA TYR A 62 9.27 10.98 -30.44
C TYR A 62 8.33 12.12 -30.02
N TYR A 63 8.24 12.31 -28.71
CA TYR A 63 7.76 13.50 -28.04
C TYR A 63 8.73 13.83 -26.91
N LYS A 64 9.09 15.10 -26.78
CA LYS A 64 9.95 15.61 -25.73
C LYS A 64 9.33 16.85 -25.13
N SER A 65 9.40 16.97 -23.81
CA SER A 65 8.93 18.18 -23.14
C SER A 65 9.80 18.54 -21.95
N THR A 66 9.85 19.84 -21.65
CA THR A 66 10.43 20.38 -20.44
C THR A 66 9.35 21.17 -19.71
N ILE A 67 9.08 20.80 -18.48
CA ILE A 67 8.06 21.42 -17.63
C ILE A 67 8.77 22.12 -16.48
N ILE A 68 8.59 23.44 -16.35
CA ILE A 68 9.22 24.25 -15.33
C ILE A 68 8.31 24.32 -14.10
N GLY A 69 8.78 23.74 -13.00
CA GLY A 69 8.13 23.83 -11.71
C GLY A 69 8.74 24.93 -10.80
N LYS A 70 8.22 25.06 -9.59
CA LYS A 70 8.67 26.07 -8.62
C LYS A 70 10.06 25.81 -8.03
N ARG A 71 10.51 24.54 -8.05
CA ARG A 71 11.77 24.11 -7.39
C ARG A 71 12.72 23.40 -8.33
N GLY A 72 12.36 23.27 -9.57
CA GLY A 72 13.13 22.57 -10.59
C GLY A 72 12.32 22.35 -11.84
N SER A 73 12.67 21.32 -12.59
CA SER A 73 11.98 20.99 -13.84
C SER A 73 11.86 19.48 -14.06
N ILE A 74 10.90 19.10 -14.88
CA ILE A 74 10.77 17.76 -15.43
C ILE A 74 11.20 17.79 -16.89
N ARG A 75 12.00 16.81 -17.30
CA ARG A 75 12.28 16.50 -18.71
C ARG A 75 11.67 15.16 -19.04
N LEU A 76 10.67 15.15 -19.91
CA LEU A 76 10.02 13.93 -20.38
C LEU A 76 10.48 13.62 -21.80
N LEU A 77 10.89 12.39 -22.04
CA LEU A 77 11.29 11.87 -23.33
C LEU A 77 10.45 10.62 -23.62
N LEU A 78 9.64 10.64 -24.67
CA LEU A 78 8.79 9.53 -25.09
C LEU A 78 9.11 9.11 -26.52
N GLY A 79 9.08 7.82 -26.76
CA GLY A 79 9.26 7.21 -28.08
C GLY A 79 10.70 6.83 -28.39
N PRO A 80 10.91 5.90 -29.34
CA PRO A 80 12.22 5.32 -29.62
C PRO A 80 13.25 6.36 -30.12
N ASN A 81 12.80 7.42 -30.79
CA ASN A 81 13.66 8.46 -31.32
C ASN A 81 13.82 9.68 -30.40
N SER A 82 13.34 9.59 -29.15
CA SER A 82 13.39 10.70 -28.17
C SER A 82 14.76 10.90 -27.52
N GLY A 83 15.67 9.92 -27.62
CA GLY A 83 16.96 9.94 -26.92
C GLY A 83 16.82 9.60 -25.41
N PHE A 84 15.75 8.92 -25.02
CA PHE A 84 15.41 8.60 -23.63
C PHE A 84 16.47 7.79 -22.88
N ASN A 85 17.43 7.20 -23.59
CA ASN A 85 18.54 6.45 -23.00
C ASN A 85 19.69 7.32 -22.48
N THR A 86 19.72 8.61 -22.87
CA THR A 86 20.77 9.53 -22.47
C THR A 86 20.22 10.51 -21.43
N THR A 87 20.83 10.53 -20.25
CA THR A 87 20.46 11.48 -19.20
C THR A 87 20.82 12.90 -19.63
N PRO A 88 19.86 13.83 -19.71
CA PRO A 88 20.15 15.22 -20.05
C PRO A 88 21.08 15.86 -18.99
N GLN A 89 21.97 16.74 -19.43
CA GLN A 89 22.91 17.41 -18.53
C GLN A 89 22.18 18.15 -17.40
N GLY A 90 22.61 17.95 -16.15
CA GLY A 90 22.04 18.55 -14.95
C GLY A 90 20.76 17.90 -14.41
N TYR A 91 20.24 16.89 -15.10
CA TYR A 91 19.06 16.16 -14.66
C TYR A 91 19.42 14.86 -13.93
N LYS A 92 18.52 14.40 -13.09
CA LYS A 92 18.52 13.08 -12.46
C LYS A 92 17.39 12.23 -13.04
N LEU A 93 17.61 10.92 -13.12
CA LEU A 93 16.58 9.98 -13.57
C LEU A 93 15.55 9.75 -12.48
N ALA A 94 14.27 9.98 -12.78
CA ALA A 94 13.17 9.55 -11.94
C ALA A 94 12.75 8.11 -12.26
N TYR A 95 12.45 7.85 -13.52
CA TYR A 95 12.09 6.52 -14.00
C TYR A 95 12.33 6.39 -15.50
N LYS A 96 12.72 5.18 -15.92
CA LYS A 96 12.92 4.82 -17.35
C LYS A 96 12.21 3.50 -17.66
N GLY A 97 11.47 3.47 -18.77
CA GLY A 97 10.92 2.27 -19.41
C GLY A 97 11.62 1.92 -20.72
N GLY A 98 11.02 1.06 -21.51
CA GLY A 98 11.58 0.60 -22.77
C GLY A 98 11.63 1.67 -23.87
N ASN A 99 10.71 2.63 -23.87
CA ASN A 99 10.60 3.69 -24.86
C ASN A 99 10.32 5.07 -24.26
N PHE A 100 10.66 5.28 -22.99
CA PHE A 100 10.51 6.59 -22.36
C PHE A 100 11.43 6.75 -21.16
N ALA A 101 11.68 8.01 -20.79
CA ALA A 101 12.28 8.36 -19.52
C ALA A 101 11.74 9.68 -19.02
N MET A 102 11.56 9.76 -17.70
CA MET A 102 11.24 10.98 -16.96
C MET A 102 12.44 11.35 -16.11
N TYR A 103 12.98 12.52 -16.35
CA TYR A 103 14.09 13.10 -15.63
C TYR A 103 13.60 14.33 -14.85
N TYR A 104 14.33 14.72 -13.81
CA TYR A 104 13.96 15.87 -12.97
C TYR A 104 15.20 16.63 -12.48
N THR A 105 14.97 17.89 -12.12
CA THR A 105 15.86 18.68 -11.27
C THR A 105 15.10 19.14 -10.05
N THR A 106 15.79 19.40 -8.96
CA THR A 106 15.21 19.98 -7.73
C THR A 106 16.28 20.72 -6.95
N THR A 107 15.87 21.79 -6.27
CA THR A 107 16.70 22.53 -5.30
C THR A 107 16.52 22.00 -3.87
N GLU A 108 15.62 21.05 -3.66
CA GLU A 108 15.30 20.52 -2.34
C GLU A 108 15.97 19.18 -2.04
N SER A 109 16.14 18.87 -0.77
CA SER A 109 16.57 17.54 -0.33
C SER A 109 15.53 16.47 -0.66
N GLU A 110 15.99 15.33 -1.16
CA GLU A 110 15.14 14.21 -1.52
C GLU A 110 14.81 13.38 -0.27
N VAL A 111 13.61 13.59 0.27
CA VAL A 111 13.12 12.86 1.44
C VAL A 111 12.39 11.60 0.99
N PRO A 112 12.73 10.41 1.53
CA PRO A 112 11.98 9.20 1.25
C PRO A 112 10.54 9.30 1.76
N VAL A 113 9.62 8.61 1.08
CA VAL A 113 8.22 8.54 1.47
C VAL A 113 7.90 7.13 1.94
N LEU A 114 7.46 7.03 3.18
CA LEU A 114 7.01 5.79 3.80
C LEU A 114 5.51 5.63 3.63
N SER A 115 5.06 4.42 3.39
CA SER A 115 3.68 3.97 3.54
C SER A 115 3.63 2.76 4.46
N ILE A 116 2.64 2.73 5.33
CA ILE A 116 2.37 1.64 6.27
C ILE A 116 0.91 1.20 6.09
N THR A 117 0.60 -0.06 6.31
CA THR A 117 -0.80 -0.54 6.38
C THR A 117 -1.61 0.36 7.30
N SER A 118 -2.75 0.84 6.84
CA SER A 118 -3.59 1.79 7.59
C SER A 118 -4.09 1.19 8.90
N SER A 119 -4.27 2.03 9.91
CA SER A 119 -4.91 1.66 11.18
C SER A 119 -6.26 0.97 10.93
N THR A 120 -6.52 -0.11 11.64
CA THR A 120 -7.74 -0.89 11.47
C THR A 120 -8.12 -1.63 12.75
N ILE A 121 -9.38 -2.04 12.82
CA ILE A 121 -9.87 -2.99 13.82
C ILE A 121 -9.94 -4.37 13.15
N TYR A 122 -9.39 -5.38 13.77
CA TYR A 122 -9.40 -6.74 13.26
C TYR A 122 -9.94 -7.74 14.30
N LYS A 123 -10.50 -8.87 13.83
CA LYS A 123 -11.19 -9.88 14.65
C LYS A 123 -10.59 -11.28 14.48
N THR A 124 -9.56 -11.40 13.67
CA THR A 124 -8.80 -12.65 13.48
C THR A 124 -7.70 -12.74 14.53
N ASP A 125 -7.19 -13.92 14.83
CA ASP A 125 -6.13 -14.13 15.83
C ASP A 125 -4.86 -13.33 15.52
N THR A 126 -4.63 -13.04 14.26
CA THR A 126 -3.46 -12.32 13.79
C THR A 126 -3.81 -11.33 12.68
N PHE A 127 -2.99 -10.30 12.51
CA PHE A 127 -3.07 -9.32 11.42
C PHE A 127 -1.69 -9.08 10.81
N VAL A 128 -1.63 -8.92 9.49
CA VAL A 128 -0.38 -8.70 8.75
C VAL A 128 -0.14 -7.21 8.54
N VAL A 129 1.02 -6.72 8.93
CA VAL A 129 1.47 -5.36 8.72
C VAL A 129 2.49 -5.32 7.59
N GLU A 130 2.23 -4.49 6.61
CA GLU A 130 3.13 -4.25 5.48
C GLU A 130 3.58 -2.79 5.46
N MET A 131 4.83 -2.58 5.08
CA MET A 131 5.40 -1.25 4.89
C MET A 131 6.13 -1.19 3.56
N ASN A 132 6.12 -0.02 2.93
CA ASN A 132 6.91 0.25 1.75
C ASN A 132 7.48 1.67 1.81
N ALA A 133 8.69 1.85 1.30
CA ALA A 133 9.30 3.17 1.19
C ALA A 133 9.82 3.39 -0.23
N ILE A 134 9.57 4.59 -0.75
CA ILE A 134 9.98 5.00 -2.08
C ILE A 134 10.84 6.25 -1.96
N ALA A 135 11.96 6.27 -2.69
CA ALA A 135 12.78 7.45 -2.90
C ALA A 135 13.10 7.63 -4.38
N LEU A 136 13.48 8.83 -4.77
CA LEU A 136 13.89 9.13 -6.15
C LEU A 136 15.23 8.47 -6.50
N SER A 137 16.14 8.37 -5.53
CA SER A 137 17.43 7.69 -5.68
C SER A 137 17.60 6.61 -4.62
N GLY A 138 18.07 5.42 -5.03
CA GLY A 138 18.36 4.33 -4.11
C GLY A 138 17.13 3.67 -3.47
N ASN A 139 17.38 2.82 -2.48
CA ASN A 139 16.37 2.10 -1.74
C ASN A 139 16.43 2.52 -0.26
N PRO A 140 15.38 3.17 0.28
CA PRO A 140 15.33 3.54 1.68
C PRO A 140 15.29 2.31 2.59
N THR A 141 15.92 2.43 3.75
CA THR A 141 15.76 1.47 4.85
C THR A 141 14.60 1.93 5.73
N ILE A 142 13.71 1.01 6.08
CA ILE A 142 12.60 1.30 6.99
C ILE A 142 12.97 0.80 8.39
N TYR A 143 12.77 1.67 9.38
CA TYR A 143 12.91 1.36 10.80
C TYR A 143 11.57 1.51 11.50
N TYR A 144 11.28 0.62 12.45
CA TYR A 144 10.00 0.63 13.14
C TYR A 144 10.09 0.12 14.58
N THR A 145 9.05 0.45 15.37
CA THR A 145 8.77 -0.10 16.69
C THR A 145 7.36 -0.66 16.73
N THR A 146 7.08 -1.58 17.65
CA THR A 146 5.77 -2.20 17.84
C THR A 146 5.19 -1.92 19.23
N ASP A 147 5.89 -1.12 20.04
CA ASP A 147 5.55 -0.73 21.39
C ASP A 147 5.06 0.73 21.51
N GLY A 148 4.86 1.40 20.34
CA GLY A 148 4.46 2.80 20.27
C GLY A 148 5.56 3.81 20.59
N SER A 149 6.79 3.37 20.90
CA SER A 149 7.93 4.28 21.11
C SER A 149 8.39 4.93 19.80
N ASP A 150 9.08 6.09 19.89
CA ASP A 150 9.62 6.76 18.71
C ASP A 150 10.79 5.95 18.11
N PRO A 151 10.68 5.42 16.88
CA PRO A 151 11.72 4.60 16.28
C PRO A 151 13.02 5.35 15.98
N ILE A 152 13.04 6.69 16.02
CA ILE A 152 14.27 7.47 15.84
C ILE A 152 15.20 7.32 17.06
N ALA A 153 14.62 7.29 18.25
CA ALA A 153 15.36 7.27 19.52
C ALA A 153 15.29 5.93 20.26
N SER A 154 14.36 5.04 19.92
CA SER A 154 14.09 3.84 20.68
C SER A 154 15.19 2.79 20.55
N ALA A 155 15.51 2.14 21.68
CA ALA A 155 16.36 0.95 21.74
C ALA A 155 15.67 -0.32 21.21
N THR A 156 14.32 -0.32 21.13
CA THR A 156 13.51 -1.42 20.59
C THR A 156 13.33 -1.36 19.09
N LYS A 157 13.95 -0.39 18.42
CA LYS A 157 13.91 -0.19 16.99
C LYS A 157 14.35 -1.41 16.23
N LYS A 158 13.55 -1.80 15.23
CA LYS A 158 13.79 -2.92 14.31
C LYS A 158 13.94 -2.40 12.88
N THR A 159 14.68 -3.15 12.05
CA THR A 159 14.74 -2.92 10.61
C THR A 159 13.66 -3.77 9.93
N TYR A 160 12.88 -3.15 9.04
CA TYR A 160 11.87 -3.86 8.27
C TYR A 160 12.49 -4.51 7.04
N THR A 161 12.28 -5.81 6.87
CA THR A 161 12.75 -6.59 5.71
C THR A 161 11.59 -7.25 4.96
N THR A 162 10.51 -7.60 5.65
CA THR A 162 9.33 -8.27 5.09
C THR A 162 8.11 -7.99 5.97
N ALA A 163 6.93 -8.23 5.42
CA ALA A 163 5.68 -8.19 6.19
C ALA A 163 5.78 -9.04 7.45
N PHE A 164 5.20 -8.57 8.54
CA PHE A 164 5.20 -9.27 9.81
C PHE A 164 3.79 -9.34 10.40
N THR A 165 3.60 -10.35 11.24
CA THR A 165 2.32 -10.62 11.87
C THR A 165 2.30 -10.04 13.28
N ILE A 166 1.18 -9.46 13.66
CA ILE A 166 0.88 -9.01 15.02
C ILE A 166 -0.31 -9.78 15.58
N ASN A 167 -0.40 -9.85 16.92
CA ASN A 167 -1.54 -10.34 17.69
C ASN A 167 -1.85 -9.33 18.78
N GLY A 168 -3.12 -9.22 19.16
CA GLY A 168 -3.57 -8.20 20.11
C GLY A 168 -3.51 -6.78 19.57
N THR A 169 -3.78 -5.79 20.41
CA THR A 169 -3.73 -4.38 20.03
C THR A 169 -2.30 -3.88 20.03
N VAL A 170 -1.83 -3.37 18.87
CA VAL A 170 -0.45 -2.92 18.66
C VAL A 170 -0.42 -1.57 17.97
N THR A 171 0.40 -0.65 18.47
CA THR A 171 0.75 0.60 17.78
C THR A 171 2.13 0.47 17.15
N VAL A 172 2.18 0.61 15.84
CA VAL A 172 3.43 0.60 15.06
C VAL A 172 3.78 2.03 14.70
N LYS A 173 5.02 2.44 14.99
CA LYS A 173 5.62 3.68 14.48
C LYS A 173 6.78 3.36 13.59
N ALA A 174 6.92 4.07 12.47
CA ALA A 174 7.97 3.80 11.51
C ALA A 174 8.47 5.07 10.81
N TYR A 175 9.71 5.05 10.35
CA TYR A 175 10.27 6.02 9.42
C TYR A 175 11.15 5.33 8.38
N ALA A 176 11.34 5.99 7.25
CA ALA A 176 12.27 5.56 6.22
C ALA A 176 13.50 6.47 6.20
N GLU A 177 14.67 5.90 5.95
CA GLU A 177 15.94 6.64 5.88
C GLU A 177 16.72 6.27 4.62
N LEU A 178 17.26 7.28 3.96
CA LEU A 178 18.18 7.14 2.84
C LEU A 178 19.30 8.16 2.94
N ASN A 179 20.55 7.70 2.97
CA ASN A 179 21.75 8.57 3.04
C ASN A 179 21.68 9.60 4.18
N GLY A 180 21.16 9.19 5.35
CA GLY A 180 21.00 10.06 6.52
C GLY A 180 19.78 10.98 6.49
N VAL A 181 19.05 11.03 5.38
CA VAL A 181 17.79 11.80 5.28
C VAL A 181 16.63 10.91 5.71
N LYS A 182 15.85 11.37 6.68
CA LYS A 182 14.73 10.64 7.29
C LYS A 182 13.39 11.20 6.82
N SER A 183 12.43 10.30 6.61
CA SER A 183 11.02 10.69 6.47
C SER A 183 10.44 11.18 7.80
N ALA A 184 9.27 11.78 7.75
CA ALA A 184 8.45 11.91 8.95
C ALA A 184 8.12 10.53 9.52
N VAL A 185 8.00 10.42 10.85
CA VAL A 185 7.51 9.21 11.53
C VAL A 185 6.03 9.07 11.21
N GLN A 186 5.65 7.89 10.76
CA GLN A 186 4.26 7.51 10.58
C GLN A 186 3.84 6.55 11.69
N GLU A 187 2.57 6.62 12.06
CA GLU A 187 1.97 5.81 13.11
C GLU A 187 0.71 5.11 12.59
N ALA A 188 0.55 3.84 12.95
CA ALA A 188 -0.69 3.09 12.73
C ALA A 188 -0.99 2.22 13.93
N THR A 189 -2.25 2.24 14.37
CA THR A 189 -2.74 1.42 15.47
C THR A 189 -3.67 0.34 14.92
N TYR A 190 -3.37 -0.90 15.27
CA TYR A 190 -4.16 -2.08 14.92
C TYR A 190 -4.82 -2.58 16.20
N THR A 191 -6.14 -2.45 16.25
CA THR A 191 -6.91 -2.80 17.44
C THR A 191 -7.51 -4.19 17.27
N TYR A 192 -7.11 -5.11 18.14
CA TYR A 192 -7.77 -6.41 18.21
C TYR A 192 -9.13 -6.28 18.91
N GLN A 193 -10.15 -6.78 18.26
CA GLN A 193 -11.49 -6.90 18.85
C GLN A 193 -11.90 -8.37 18.85
N GLU A 194 -12.03 -8.95 20.03
CA GLU A 194 -12.50 -10.32 20.15
C GLU A 194 -13.86 -10.48 19.48
N PRO A 195 -14.04 -11.52 18.65
CA PRO A 195 -15.34 -11.80 18.05
C PRO A 195 -16.38 -12.04 19.15
N GLN A 196 -17.45 -11.25 19.14
CA GLN A 196 -18.54 -11.44 20.08
C GLN A 196 -19.24 -12.77 19.78
N LYS A 197 -19.19 -13.69 20.73
CA LYS A 197 -19.98 -14.91 20.67
C LYS A 197 -21.42 -14.55 21.03
N THR A 198 -22.28 -14.42 20.04
CA THR A 198 -23.71 -14.27 20.27
C THR A 198 -24.29 -15.65 20.59
N PRO A 199 -24.88 -15.85 21.76
CA PRO A 199 -25.56 -17.12 22.07
C PRO A 199 -26.65 -17.37 21.02
N LEU A 200 -26.59 -18.51 20.36
CA LEU A 200 -27.66 -18.97 19.48
C LEU A 200 -28.58 -19.88 20.31
N THR A 201 -29.83 -19.48 20.47
CA THR A 201 -30.87 -20.35 21.04
C THR A 201 -31.55 -21.08 19.88
N VAL A 202 -31.40 -22.39 19.85
CA VAL A 202 -32.09 -23.26 18.89
C VAL A 202 -33.21 -23.98 19.64
N LYS A 203 -34.44 -23.84 19.16
CA LYS A 203 -35.59 -24.61 19.63
C LYS A 203 -36.02 -25.59 18.57
N PHE A 204 -36.22 -26.82 18.94
CA PHE A 204 -36.67 -27.88 18.06
C PHE A 204 -37.85 -28.63 18.66
N LEU A 205 -38.95 -28.75 17.93
CA LEU A 205 -40.09 -29.55 18.32
C LEU A 205 -40.00 -30.90 17.59
N PRO A 206 -39.56 -31.96 18.28
CA PRO A 206 -39.45 -33.28 17.65
C PRO A 206 -40.82 -33.87 17.40
N PRO A 207 -40.96 -34.69 16.34
CA PRO A 207 -42.13 -35.53 16.17
C PRO A 207 -42.34 -36.44 17.36
N THR A 208 -43.58 -36.65 17.75
CA THR A 208 -43.95 -37.45 18.93
C THR A 208 -43.47 -38.89 18.88
N THR A 209 -43.07 -39.35 17.73
CA THR A 209 -42.56 -40.71 17.48
C THR A 209 -41.07 -40.87 17.71
N TRP A 210 -40.35 -39.74 17.96
CA TRP A 210 -38.91 -39.79 18.20
C TRP A 210 -38.63 -39.99 19.70
N GLU A 211 -37.86 -41.05 19.97
CA GLU A 211 -37.49 -41.39 21.37
C GLU A 211 -36.26 -40.59 21.86
N THR A 212 -35.35 -40.33 20.95
CA THR A 212 -34.09 -39.62 21.28
C THR A 212 -33.74 -38.64 20.18
N VAL A 213 -33.27 -37.44 20.60
CA VAL A 213 -32.80 -36.36 19.73
C VAL A 213 -31.36 -36.02 20.09
N TYR A 214 -30.51 -35.90 19.12
CA TYR A 214 -29.12 -35.46 19.25
C TYR A 214 -28.90 -34.16 18.50
N LEU A 215 -28.15 -33.26 19.13
CA LEU A 215 -27.65 -32.05 18.49
C LEU A 215 -26.16 -32.24 18.15
N TYR A 216 -25.81 -32.07 16.89
CA TYR A 216 -24.44 -32.06 16.44
C TYR A 216 -24.12 -30.70 15.82
N ALA A 217 -22.95 -30.14 16.15
CA ALA A 217 -22.48 -28.90 15.58
C ALA A 217 -21.02 -29.04 15.13
N TRP A 218 -20.67 -28.33 14.06
CA TRP A 218 -19.35 -28.31 13.44
C TRP A 218 -18.94 -26.87 13.09
N GLU A 219 -17.68 -26.66 12.68
CA GLU A 219 -17.18 -25.35 12.23
C GLU A 219 -17.37 -24.22 13.27
N GLY A 220 -16.69 -24.32 14.41
CA GLY A 220 -16.65 -23.26 15.42
C GLY A 220 -17.52 -23.48 16.65
N ALA A 221 -18.36 -24.51 16.65
CA ALA A 221 -19.01 -25.02 17.84
C ALA A 221 -18.68 -26.51 17.97
N SER A 222 -18.52 -27.03 19.20
CA SER A 222 -18.31 -28.46 19.46
C SER A 222 -19.30 -28.92 20.53
N LEU A 223 -20.11 -29.90 20.14
CA LEU A 223 -21.04 -30.61 21.06
C LEU A 223 -20.62 -32.08 21.26
N GLY A 224 -19.32 -32.37 21.04
CA GLY A 224 -18.75 -33.71 21.14
C GLY A 224 -18.60 -34.43 19.79
N ALA A 225 -18.17 -35.70 19.87
CA ALA A 225 -18.09 -36.56 18.70
C ALA A 225 -19.50 -36.94 18.20
N TRP A 226 -19.59 -37.36 16.92
CA TRP A 226 -20.86 -37.88 16.38
C TRP A 226 -21.45 -39.00 17.25
N PRO A 227 -22.76 -39.01 17.57
CA PRO A 227 -23.85 -38.17 17.06
C PRO A 227 -24.03 -36.83 17.77
N GLY A 228 -23.10 -36.35 18.60
CA GLY A 228 -23.17 -35.13 19.34
C GLY A 228 -23.77 -35.30 20.75
N MET A 229 -24.35 -34.20 21.27
CA MET A 229 -24.95 -34.18 22.59
C MET A 229 -26.41 -34.63 22.52
N GLU A 230 -26.78 -35.58 23.37
CA GLU A 230 -28.18 -35.98 23.53
C GLU A 230 -28.99 -34.84 24.15
N TRP A 231 -30.08 -34.45 23.49
CA TRP A 231 -30.94 -33.37 23.96
C TRP A 231 -32.07 -33.93 24.82
N LYS A 232 -31.99 -33.70 26.15
CA LYS A 232 -32.87 -34.34 27.15
C LYS A 232 -33.90 -33.42 27.75
N THR A 233 -33.71 -32.09 27.64
CA THR A 233 -34.55 -31.13 28.38
C THR A 233 -35.58 -30.52 27.45
N LYS A 234 -36.87 -30.67 27.80
CA LYS A 234 -37.97 -29.99 27.14
C LYS A 234 -38.40 -28.79 27.98
N ASP A 235 -38.76 -27.70 27.35
CA ASP A 235 -39.40 -26.57 28.01
C ASP A 235 -40.90 -26.88 28.29
N SER A 236 -41.61 -25.95 28.95
CA SER A 236 -43.03 -26.09 29.31
C SER A 236 -43.94 -26.35 28.08
N ASP A 237 -43.53 -25.95 26.89
CA ASP A 237 -44.26 -26.07 25.65
C ASP A 237 -43.85 -27.31 24.83
N GLY A 238 -42.97 -28.14 25.41
CA GLY A 238 -42.46 -29.37 24.78
C GLY A 238 -41.31 -29.21 23.78
N TRP A 239 -40.75 -28.01 23.65
CA TRP A 239 -39.57 -27.78 22.83
C TRP A 239 -38.29 -28.27 23.49
N LEU A 240 -37.42 -28.84 22.68
CA LEU A 240 -36.03 -29.17 23.04
C LEU A 240 -35.12 -27.97 22.84
#